data_2bde9718b6aa97d25ba27cfe31a11135
#
_entry.id   2bde9718b6aa97d25ba27cfe31a11135
#
_cell.length_a   1.000
_cell.length_b   1.000
_cell.length_c   1.000
_cell.angle_alpha   90.00
_cell.angle_beta   90.00
_cell.angle_gamma   90.00
#
_symmetry.space_group_name_H-M   'P 1'
#
loop_
_entity.id
_entity.type
_entity.pdbx_description
1 polymer ?
#
loop_
_entity_poly.entity_id
_entity_poly.type
_entity_poly.pdbx_seq_one_letter_code
_entity_poly.pdbx_strand_id
1 'polypeptide(L)'
;PIGLEVGFPRAWGWPFVDVFRFALTDAQVIFFPGGRCQRALAAVDILPPRPASFEGVPVHVPRRTDRVLDALFPNWRIEFDTGVWDHRREGPRERTVHRWNPTGQPIVAGSRVVYTDMCADLFHAGHVNFLRQARALGDRLVVGIHSDETIASYKGAPVMTMEERVAVVAACRHVDQVVPDAPLAVSPRYLDAMGVHVVCHADELDPAARDRMYGEILATHGLELIPYTRGISTRELRERVLARARAAGQSGSPPTPVGRSNQ
;
A
#
# COMPACT_ATOMS: atom_id res chain seq x y z
N PRO A 1 -32.48 23.29 10.58
CA PRO A 1 -31.75 22.26 11.27
C PRO A 1 -32.67 21.07 11.43
N ILE A 2 -32.52 20.07 10.54
CA ILE A 2 -33.27 18.81 10.63
C ILE A 2 -32.34 17.88 11.40
N GLY A 3 -32.54 17.79 12.70
CA GLY A 3 -31.96 16.74 13.51
C GLY A 3 -32.72 15.45 13.25
N LEU A 4 -32.16 14.54 12.48
CA LEU A 4 -32.61 13.16 12.46
C LEU A 4 -31.91 12.46 13.63
N GLU A 5 -32.60 12.34 14.76
CA GLU A 5 -32.26 11.34 15.77
C GLU A 5 -32.76 9.98 15.26
N VAL A 6 -31.91 9.19 14.68
CA VAL A 6 -32.19 7.79 14.39
C VAL A 6 -31.88 7.02 15.67
N GLY A 7 -32.87 6.91 16.55
CA GLY A 7 -32.78 6.07 17.73
C GLY A 7 -32.96 4.62 17.35
N PHE A 8 -31.89 3.84 17.40
CA PHE A 8 -31.99 2.38 17.36
C PHE A 8 -32.38 1.84 18.75
N PRO A 9 -33.21 0.77 18.84
CA PRO A 9 -33.52 0.15 20.11
C PRO A 9 -32.24 -0.29 20.82
N ARG A 10 -32.10 0.01 22.11
CA ARG A 10 -30.92 -0.32 22.95
C ARG A 10 -30.48 -1.81 22.95
N ALA A 11 -31.31 -2.69 22.41
CA ALA A 11 -31.00 -4.12 22.26
C ALA A 11 -30.09 -4.46 21.08
N TRP A 12 -29.73 -3.50 20.22
CA TRP A 12 -28.99 -3.71 18.98
C TRP A 12 -27.60 -3.05 19.04
N GLY A 13 -26.85 -3.29 20.10
CA GLY A 13 -25.53 -2.67 20.33
C GLY A 13 -24.49 -2.83 19.22
N TRP A 14 -24.82 -3.44 18.08
CA TRP A 14 -23.95 -3.59 16.92
C TRP A 14 -24.73 -4.17 15.70
N PRO A 15 -24.54 -3.69 14.46
CA PRO A 15 -23.73 -2.50 14.06
C PRO A 15 -24.45 -1.18 14.36
N PHE A 16 -23.71 -0.10 14.52
CA PHE A 16 -24.23 1.27 14.68
C PHE A 16 -23.62 2.19 13.63
N VAL A 17 -24.30 3.30 13.39
CA VAL A 17 -23.82 4.37 12.48
C VAL A 17 -23.79 5.68 13.27
N ASP A 18 -22.62 6.28 13.35
CA ASP A 18 -22.48 7.62 13.93
C ASP A 18 -22.89 8.69 12.91
N VAL A 19 -23.79 9.59 13.30
CA VAL A 19 -24.22 10.71 12.47
C VAL A 19 -23.73 12.02 13.10
N PHE A 20 -22.89 12.73 12.38
CA PHE A 20 -22.29 13.97 12.85
C PHE A 20 -22.85 15.19 12.12
N ARG A 21 -23.05 16.28 12.87
CA ARG A 21 -23.36 17.60 12.28
C ARG A 21 -22.11 18.23 11.71
N PHE A 22 -22.27 18.91 10.59
CA PHE A 22 -21.21 19.74 10.01
C PHE A 22 -21.77 21.11 9.59
N ALA A 23 -20.90 22.10 9.52
CA ALA A 23 -21.17 23.38 8.88
C ALA A 23 -20.32 23.50 7.63
N LEU A 24 -20.89 24.05 6.57
CA LEU A 24 -20.23 24.29 5.30
C LEU A 24 -20.03 25.80 5.10
N THR A 25 -18.80 26.19 4.82
CA THR A 25 -18.44 27.51 4.31
C THR A 25 -17.89 27.38 2.88
N ASP A 26 -17.63 28.49 2.20
CA ASP A 26 -17.07 28.46 0.85
C ASP A 26 -15.71 27.71 0.77
N ALA A 27 -14.94 27.69 1.84
CA ALA A 27 -13.60 27.12 1.87
C ALA A 27 -13.47 25.85 2.73
N GLN A 28 -14.38 25.63 3.69
CA GLN A 28 -14.21 24.58 4.72
C GLN A 28 -15.49 23.82 5.02
N VAL A 29 -15.31 22.54 5.37
CA VAL A 29 -16.29 21.70 6.06
C VAL A 29 -15.86 21.61 7.52
N ILE A 30 -16.70 22.06 8.43
CA ILE A 30 -16.43 22.13 9.87
C ILE A 30 -17.27 21.05 10.55
N PHE A 31 -16.61 20.02 11.10
CA PHE A 31 -17.25 18.98 11.89
C PHE A 31 -17.39 19.43 13.34
N PHE A 32 -18.49 19.09 13.97
CA PHE A 32 -18.83 19.47 15.35
C PHE A 32 -18.76 20.99 15.61
N PRO A 33 -19.45 21.83 14.80
CA PRO A 33 -19.35 23.28 14.95
C PRO A 33 -19.75 23.72 16.36
N GLY A 34 -18.87 24.49 16.99
CA GLY A 34 -19.06 24.96 18.39
C GLY A 34 -18.73 23.94 19.49
N GLY A 35 -18.29 22.74 19.14
CA GLY A 35 -17.87 21.69 20.09
C GLY A 35 -16.39 21.75 20.46
N ARG A 36 -16.01 21.10 21.59
CA ARG A 36 -14.61 21.02 22.06
C ARG A 36 -13.71 20.24 21.08
N CYS A 37 -14.27 19.37 20.24
CA CYS A 37 -13.57 18.53 19.26
C CYS A 37 -13.76 19.03 17.83
N GLN A 38 -14.03 20.32 17.64
CA GLN A 38 -14.21 20.89 16.30
C GLN A 38 -13.01 20.60 15.40
N ARG A 39 -13.29 20.16 14.18
CA ARG A 39 -12.31 19.94 13.11
C ARG A 39 -12.78 20.67 11.85
N ALA A 40 -11.87 21.38 11.20
CA ALA A 40 -12.13 22.06 9.93
C ALA A 40 -11.23 21.44 8.83
N LEU A 41 -11.83 21.05 7.74
CA LEU A 41 -11.16 20.48 6.57
C LEU A 41 -11.46 21.33 5.34
N ALA A 42 -10.54 21.35 4.37
CA ALA A 42 -10.76 22.06 3.13
C ALA A 42 -11.97 21.48 2.37
N ALA A 43 -12.93 22.32 1.99
CA ALA A 43 -14.11 21.86 1.25
C ALA A 43 -13.76 21.16 -0.06
N VAL A 44 -12.69 21.60 -0.72
CA VAL A 44 -12.17 20.98 -1.97
C VAL A 44 -11.67 19.56 -1.82
N ASP A 45 -11.29 19.14 -0.62
CA ASP A 45 -10.86 17.76 -0.33
C ASP A 45 -12.05 16.85 -0.05
N ILE A 46 -13.20 17.40 0.28
CA ILE A 46 -14.43 16.66 0.60
C ILE A 46 -15.42 16.71 -0.58
N LEU A 47 -15.61 17.87 -1.18
CA LEU A 47 -16.66 18.13 -2.16
C LEU A 47 -16.10 18.31 -3.61
N PRO A 48 -16.86 17.86 -4.63
CA PRO A 48 -18.01 16.95 -4.51
C PRO A 48 -17.54 15.56 -4.09
N PRO A 49 -18.35 14.82 -3.32
CA PRO A 49 -18.00 13.46 -2.94
C PRO A 49 -17.99 12.55 -4.20
N ARG A 50 -17.18 11.51 -4.15
CA ARG A 50 -17.07 10.53 -5.24
C ARG A 50 -17.74 9.20 -4.86
N PRO A 51 -18.29 8.48 -5.84
CA PRO A 51 -18.82 7.14 -5.58
C PRO A 51 -17.69 6.17 -5.22
N ALA A 52 -17.99 5.24 -4.32
CA ALA A 52 -17.12 4.15 -3.90
C ALA A 52 -17.97 2.95 -3.51
N SER A 53 -17.33 1.83 -3.14
CA SER A 53 -18.01 0.66 -2.59
C SER A 53 -17.35 0.29 -1.26
N PHE A 54 -18.16 -0.04 -0.27
CA PHE A 54 -17.72 -0.59 1.00
C PHE A 54 -18.44 -1.93 1.24
N GLU A 55 -17.68 -3.02 1.25
CA GLU A 55 -18.23 -4.39 1.36
C GLU A 55 -19.37 -4.68 0.36
N GLY A 56 -19.23 -4.20 -0.87
CA GLY A 56 -20.24 -4.36 -1.93
C GLY A 56 -21.40 -3.36 -1.87
N VAL A 57 -21.47 -2.51 -0.83
CA VAL A 57 -22.51 -1.47 -0.69
C VAL A 57 -22.03 -0.18 -1.34
N PRO A 58 -22.81 0.43 -2.27
CA PRO A 58 -22.47 1.73 -2.84
C PRO A 58 -22.48 2.82 -1.75
N VAL A 59 -21.40 3.58 -1.67
CA VAL A 59 -21.23 4.69 -0.74
C VAL A 59 -20.66 5.91 -1.43
N HIS A 60 -20.72 7.05 -0.78
CA HIS A 60 -20.03 8.27 -1.21
C HIS A 60 -18.92 8.58 -0.22
N VAL A 61 -17.73 8.83 -0.75
CA VAL A 61 -16.56 9.16 0.05
C VAL A 61 -16.02 10.55 -0.32
N PRO A 62 -15.23 11.19 0.54
CA PRO A 62 -14.60 12.47 0.22
C PRO A 62 -13.83 12.41 -1.10
N ARG A 63 -13.80 13.51 -1.83
CA ARG A 63 -13.09 13.62 -3.10
C ARG A 63 -11.63 13.21 -3.02
N ARG A 64 -10.95 13.62 -1.93
CA ARG A 64 -9.56 13.29 -1.60
C ARG A 64 -9.51 12.61 -0.24
N THR A 65 -9.93 11.35 -0.22
CA THR A 65 -10.08 10.56 1.01
C THR A 65 -8.79 10.53 1.83
N ASP A 66 -7.63 10.37 1.18
CA ASP A 66 -6.33 10.29 1.85
C ASP A 66 -6.02 11.58 2.62
N ARG A 67 -6.23 12.75 2.02
CA ARG A 67 -6.01 14.03 2.69
C ARG A 67 -6.93 14.23 3.87
N VAL A 68 -8.17 13.80 3.75
CA VAL A 68 -9.13 13.84 4.84
C VAL A 68 -8.69 12.92 5.99
N LEU A 69 -8.27 11.70 5.66
CA LEU A 69 -7.76 10.74 6.64
C LEU A 69 -6.46 11.21 7.29
N ASP A 70 -5.51 11.77 6.52
CA ASP A 70 -4.26 12.34 7.04
C ASP A 70 -4.53 13.48 8.03
N ALA A 71 -5.52 14.31 7.77
CA ALA A 71 -5.89 15.42 8.66
C ALA A 71 -6.63 14.98 9.94
N LEU A 72 -7.47 13.94 9.84
CA LEU A 72 -8.27 13.45 10.97
C LEU A 72 -7.51 12.41 11.81
N PHE A 73 -6.75 11.56 11.16
CA PHE A 73 -6.08 10.40 11.75
C PHE A 73 -4.64 10.30 11.24
N PRO A 74 -3.69 11.07 11.77
CA PRO A 74 -2.33 11.18 11.21
C PRO A 74 -1.59 9.85 11.00
N ASN A 75 -1.97 8.82 11.75
CA ASN A 75 -1.34 7.50 11.68
C ASN A 75 -2.25 6.42 11.06
N TRP A 76 -3.36 6.79 10.40
CA TRP A 76 -4.39 5.84 9.95
C TRP A 76 -3.86 4.72 9.05
N ARG A 77 -2.75 4.95 8.34
CA ARG A 77 -2.13 3.94 7.48
C ARG A 77 -1.40 2.83 8.25
N ILE A 78 -1.11 3.06 9.51
CA ILE A 78 -0.21 2.21 10.30
C ILE A 78 -0.75 1.84 11.67
N GLU A 79 -1.65 2.64 12.20
CA GLU A 79 -2.21 2.45 13.54
C GLU A 79 -3.72 2.69 13.53
N PHE A 80 -4.42 1.91 14.33
CA PHE A 80 -5.78 2.23 14.73
C PHE A 80 -5.92 2.00 16.23
N ASP A 81 -6.79 2.74 16.87
CA ASP A 81 -7.13 2.45 18.26
C ASP A 81 -8.54 1.85 18.36
N THR A 82 -8.75 1.11 19.41
CA THR A 82 -10.04 0.47 19.65
C THR A 82 -11.07 1.44 20.24
N GLY A 83 -10.70 2.74 20.33
CA GLY A 83 -11.50 3.75 20.94
C GLY A 83 -11.56 3.62 22.46
N VAL A 84 -12.20 4.60 23.06
CA VAL A 84 -12.38 4.70 24.54
C VAL A 84 -13.73 4.18 25.00
N TRP A 85 -14.61 3.79 24.08
CA TRP A 85 -15.96 3.35 24.37
C TRP A 85 -16.26 1.99 23.74
N ASP A 86 -16.82 1.08 24.55
CA ASP A 86 -17.26 -0.25 24.09
C ASP A 86 -18.78 -0.22 23.89
N HIS A 87 -19.22 -0.10 22.66
CA HIS A 87 -20.63 -0.06 22.30
C HIS A 87 -21.39 -1.36 22.56
N ARG A 88 -20.69 -2.48 22.72
CA ARG A 88 -21.34 -3.75 23.12
C ARG A 88 -21.66 -3.78 24.60
N ARG A 89 -20.83 -3.13 25.41
CA ARG A 89 -20.95 -3.07 26.87
C ARG A 89 -21.52 -1.74 27.36
N GLU A 90 -21.72 -0.78 26.43
CA GLU A 90 -22.20 0.56 26.72
C GLU A 90 -21.38 1.23 27.84
N GLY A 91 -20.07 1.14 27.75
CA GLY A 91 -19.17 1.63 28.77
C GLY A 91 -17.77 1.98 28.29
N PRO A 92 -16.99 2.66 29.13
CA PRO A 92 -15.61 2.97 28.82
C PRO A 92 -14.77 1.68 28.72
N ARG A 93 -13.81 1.69 27.79
CA ARG A 93 -12.83 0.61 27.66
C ARG A 93 -11.42 1.20 27.69
N GLU A 94 -10.46 0.36 28.02
CA GLU A 94 -9.05 0.72 27.89
C GLU A 94 -8.70 0.98 26.42
N ARG A 95 -8.09 2.12 26.15
CA ARG A 95 -7.62 2.49 24.84
C ARG A 95 -6.42 1.61 24.47
N THR A 96 -6.57 0.81 23.45
CA THR A 96 -5.49 -0.02 22.92
C THR A 96 -5.16 0.46 21.51
N VAL A 97 -3.91 0.86 21.29
CA VAL A 97 -3.41 1.20 19.96
C VAL A 97 -2.89 -0.08 19.32
N HIS A 98 -3.49 -0.43 18.20
CA HIS A 98 -3.08 -1.55 17.39
C HIS A 98 -2.28 -1.04 16.20
N ARG A 99 -1.14 -1.64 15.96
CA ARG A 99 -0.45 -1.47 14.68
C ARG A 99 -0.96 -2.52 13.71
N TRP A 100 -1.33 -2.07 12.55
CA TRP A 100 -1.69 -2.98 11.48
C TRP A 100 -0.75 -2.82 10.30
N ASN A 101 -0.53 -3.89 9.62
CA ASN A 101 0.08 -3.80 8.32
C ASN A 101 -0.96 -3.30 7.30
N PRO A 102 -0.53 -2.76 6.15
CA PRO A 102 -1.42 -2.27 5.10
C PRO A 102 -2.42 -3.30 4.54
N THR A 103 -2.28 -4.58 4.86
CA THR A 103 -3.24 -5.64 4.50
C THR A 103 -4.28 -5.93 5.59
N GLY A 104 -4.28 -5.15 6.69
CA GLY A 104 -5.24 -5.32 7.78
C GLY A 104 -5.02 -6.56 8.66
N GLN A 105 -3.86 -7.23 8.54
CA GLN A 105 -3.54 -8.37 9.42
C GLN A 105 -2.79 -7.89 10.67
N PRO A 106 -3.12 -8.41 11.87
CA PRO A 106 -2.41 -8.07 13.08
C PRO A 106 -0.93 -8.47 12.97
N ILE A 107 -0.04 -7.59 13.44
CA ILE A 107 1.37 -7.93 13.61
C ILE A 107 1.44 -8.94 14.77
N VAL A 108 1.78 -10.18 14.47
CA VAL A 108 1.95 -11.21 15.49
C VAL A 108 3.21 -10.87 16.28
N ALA A 109 3.05 -10.62 17.59
CA ALA A 109 4.16 -10.33 18.47
C ALA A 109 5.21 -11.44 18.39
N GLY A 110 6.49 -11.07 18.17
CA GLY A 110 7.61 -12.02 18.09
C GLY A 110 7.93 -12.53 16.67
N SER A 111 7.15 -12.23 15.63
CA SER A 111 7.52 -12.60 14.25
C SER A 111 8.58 -11.64 13.69
N ARG A 112 9.63 -12.21 13.09
CA ARG A 112 10.68 -11.44 12.40
C ARG A 112 10.18 -11.00 11.02
N VAL A 113 9.87 -9.73 10.87
CA VAL A 113 9.38 -9.14 9.62
C VAL A 113 10.55 -8.64 8.77
N VAL A 114 10.58 -9.08 7.52
CA VAL A 114 11.54 -8.66 6.50
C VAL A 114 10.84 -7.70 5.54
N TYR A 115 11.51 -6.63 5.17
CA TYR A 115 11.05 -5.68 4.15
C TYR A 115 12.04 -5.62 2.99
N THR A 116 11.49 -5.52 1.80
CA THR A 116 12.22 -5.13 0.58
C THR A 116 11.31 -4.29 -0.29
N ASP A 117 11.89 -3.47 -1.15
CA ASP A 117 11.15 -2.76 -2.19
C ASP A 117 11.68 -3.09 -3.58
N MET A 118 10.85 -2.90 -4.58
CA MET A 118 11.22 -3.18 -5.96
C MET A 118 10.30 -2.51 -7.00
N CYS A 119 10.82 -2.42 -8.22
CA CYS A 119 10.03 -2.10 -9.40
C CYS A 119 9.09 -3.26 -9.79
N ALA A 120 9.59 -4.48 -9.81
CA ALA A 120 8.89 -5.71 -10.22
C ALA A 120 8.34 -5.70 -11.67
N ASP A 121 8.91 -4.87 -12.57
CA ASP A 121 8.49 -4.82 -13.97
C ASP A 121 8.86 -6.11 -14.71
N LEU A 122 7.94 -6.61 -15.55
CA LEU A 122 8.07 -7.91 -16.24
C LEU A 122 8.49 -9.01 -15.27
N PHE A 123 7.73 -9.20 -14.20
CA PHE A 123 8.05 -10.13 -13.10
C PHE A 123 8.54 -11.50 -13.63
N HIS A 124 9.71 -11.95 -13.17
CA HIS A 124 10.42 -13.10 -13.72
C HIS A 124 11.09 -13.96 -12.64
N ALA A 125 11.69 -15.09 -13.04
CA ALA A 125 12.33 -16.04 -12.13
C ALA A 125 13.42 -15.42 -11.23
N GLY A 126 14.10 -14.36 -11.68
CA GLY A 126 15.06 -13.61 -10.86
C GLY A 126 14.39 -12.95 -9.65
N HIS A 127 13.24 -12.31 -9.85
CA HIS A 127 12.44 -11.75 -8.76
C HIS A 127 11.97 -12.84 -7.79
N VAL A 128 11.46 -13.98 -8.33
CA VAL A 128 11.01 -15.11 -7.48
C VAL A 128 12.14 -15.63 -6.61
N ASN A 129 13.35 -15.82 -7.19
CA ASN A 129 14.50 -16.29 -6.43
C ASN A 129 14.97 -15.31 -5.37
N PHE A 130 14.97 -14.02 -5.69
CA PHE A 130 15.26 -12.96 -4.72
C PHE A 130 14.26 -12.98 -3.55
N LEU A 131 12.96 -13.00 -3.85
CA LEU A 131 11.89 -13.04 -2.84
C LEU A 131 11.96 -14.29 -1.96
N ARG A 132 12.34 -15.43 -2.54
CA ARG A 132 12.58 -16.68 -1.80
C ARG A 132 13.72 -16.52 -0.79
N GLN A 133 14.83 -15.88 -1.19
CA GLN A 133 15.97 -15.62 -0.30
C GLN A 133 15.61 -14.58 0.77
N ALA A 134 14.92 -13.50 0.39
CA ALA A 134 14.44 -12.48 1.31
C ALA A 134 13.51 -13.09 2.38
N ARG A 135 12.56 -13.96 1.97
CA ARG A 135 11.64 -14.64 2.89
C ARG A 135 12.37 -15.55 3.90
N ALA A 136 13.52 -16.08 3.53
CA ALA A 136 14.33 -16.91 4.43
C ALA A 136 15.05 -16.12 5.55
N LEU A 137 15.08 -14.78 5.48
CA LEU A 137 15.64 -13.92 6.52
C LEU A 137 14.70 -13.71 7.71
N GLY A 138 13.44 -14.12 7.61
CA GLY A 138 12.46 -13.95 8.71
C GLY A 138 11.17 -14.73 8.50
N ASP A 139 10.19 -14.46 9.36
CA ASP A 139 8.91 -15.19 9.40
C ASP A 139 7.86 -14.59 8.45
N ARG A 140 8.04 -13.34 8.03
CA ARG A 140 7.15 -12.62 7.11
C ARG A 140 7.95 -11.76 6.16
N LEU A 141 7.54 -11.73 4.89
CA LEU A 141 8.11 -10.85 3.88
C LEU A 141 7.08 -9.82 3.42
N VAL A 142 7.40 -8.55 3.63
CA VAL A 142 6.66 -7.39 3.14
C VAL A 142 7.41 -6.81 1.94
N VAL A 143 6.71 -6.63 0.82
CA VAL A 143 7.30 -6.14 -0.43
C VAL A 143 6.67 -4.80 -0.81
N GLY A 144 7.47 -3.74 -0.82
CA GLY A 144 7.09 -2.43 -1.36
C GLY A 144 7.17 -2.41 -2.89
N ILE A 145 6.13 -1.92 -3.54
CA ILE A 145 6.12 -1.71 -5.00
C ILE A 145 6.10 -0.21 -5.27
N HIS A 146 7.12 0.29 -5.95
CA HIS A 146 7.19 1.71 -6.34
C HIS A 146 6.10 2.06 -7.35
N SER A 147 5.56 3.29 -7.26
CA SER A 147 4.63 3.80 -8.27
C SER A 147 5.30 3.97 -9.65
N ASP A 148 4.48 4.10 -10.69
CA ASP A 148 4.97 4.29 -12.07
C ASP A 148 5.75 5.60 -12.18
N GLU A 149 5.30 6.66 -11.47
CA GLU A 149 5.98 7.95 -11.39
C GLU A 149 7.33 7.85 -10.69
N THR A 150 7.37 7.13 -9.57
CA THR A 150 8.63 6.89 -8.82
C THR A 150 9.63 6.17 -9.72
N ILE A 151 9.22 5.10 -10.41
CA ILE A 151 10.10 4.34 -11.30
C ILE A 151 10.58 5.20 -12.48
N ALA A 152 9.67 5.98 -13.08
CA ALA A 152 10.02 6.86 -14.20
C ALA A 152 11.08 7.91 -13.82
N SER A 153 11.14 8.32 -12.55
CA SER A 153 12.11 9.32 -12.07
C SER A 153 13.56 8.84 -12.06
N TYR A 154 13.83 7.52 -12.04
CA TYR A 154 15.21 6.99 -11.94
C TYR A 154 15.54 5.87 -12.95
N LYS A 155 14.56 5.26 -13.59
CA LYS A 155 14.79 4.07 -14.46
C LYS A 155 14.07 4.13 -15.81
N GLY A 156 13.13 5.08 -15.97
CA GLY A 156 12.22 5.16 -17.11
C GLY A 156 10.91 4.39 -16.90
N ALA A 157 9.90 4.70 -17.71
CA ALA A 157 8.56 4.13 -17.56
C ALA A 157 8.56 2.60 -17.55
N PRO A 158 7.88 1.95 -16.59
CA PRO A 158 7.72 0.51 -16.58
C PRO A 158 6.81 0.04 -17.73
N VAL A 159 6.88 -1.24 -18.10
CA VAL A 159 5.99 -1.85 -19.10
C VAL A 159 4.64 -2.21 -18.46
N MET A 160 4.66 -2.72 -17.24
CA MET A 160 3.48 -3.08 -16.48
C MET A 160 3.03 -1.90 -15.60
N THR A 161 1.72 -1.69 -15.48
CA THR A 161 1.16 -0.72 -14.52
C THR A 161 1.45 -1.14 -13.08
N MET A 162 1.36 -0.21 -12.13
CA MET A 162 1.55 -0.53 -10.71
C MET A 162 0.57 -1.62 -10.25
N GLU A 163 -0.69 -1.57 -10.68
CA GLU A 163 -1.71 -2.56 -10.33
C GLU A 163 -1.33 -3.97 -10.83
N GLU A 164 -0.84 -4.09 -12.07
CA GLU A 164 -0.38 -5.37 -12.62
C GLU A 164 0.84 -5.89 -11.85
N ARG A 165 1.81 -5.03 -11.51
CA ARG A 165 3.00 -5.39 -10.75
C ARG A 165 2.65 -5.83 -9.33
N VAL A 166 1.75 -5.12 -8.66
CA VAL A 166 1.21 -5.49 -7.34
C VAL A 166 0.51 -6.85 -7.39
N ALA A 167 -0.34 -7.09 -8.40
CA ALA A 167 -1.10 -8.34 -8.53
C ALA A 167 -0.18 -9.56 -8.68
N VAL A 168 0.86 -9.48 -9.54
CA VAL A 168 1.77 -10.62 -9.76
C VAL A 168 2.70 -10.86 -8.56
N VAL A 169 3.14 -9.81 -7.87
CA VAL A 169 3.95 -9.96 -6.65
C VAL A 169 3.12 -10.54 -5.51
N ALA A 170 1.88 -10.10 -5.34
CA ALA A 170 0.96 -10.64 -4.33
C ALA A 170 0.64 -12.14 -4.54
N ALA A 171 0.66 -12.60 -5.79
CA ALA A 171 0.49 -14.02 -6.12
C ALA A 171 1.75 -14.88 -5.88
N CYS A 172 2.90 -14.27 -5.56
CA CYS A 172 4.12 -15.00 -5.27
C CYS A 172 4.05 -15.65 -3.90
N ARG A 173 4.20 -16.99 -3.85
CA ARG A 173 4.12 -17.77 -2.60
C ARG A 173 5.12 -17.38 -1.50
N HIS A 174 6.15 -16.62 -1.83
CA HIS A 174 7.19 -16.18 -0.90
C HIS A 174 6.87 -14.80 -0.29
N VAL A 175 5.79 -14.17 -0.70
CA VAL A 175 5.37 -12.85 -0.26
C VAL A 175 4.15 -12.98 0.65
N ASP A 176 4.25 -12.43 1.84
CA ASP A 176 3.14 -12.42 2.79
C ASP A 176 2.29 -11.15 2.66
N GLN A 177 2.91 -10.06 2.13
CA GLN A 177 2.25 -8.78 2.00
C GLN A 177 2.89 -7.93 0.91
N VAL A 178 2.07 -7.19 0.16
CA VAL A 178 2.51 -6.16 -0.79
C VAL A 178 2.03 -4.79 -0.34
N VAL A 179 2.92 -3.80 -0.39
CA VAL A 179 2.63 -2.39 -0.11
C VAL A 179 2.76 -1.61 -1.42
N PRO A 180 1.66 -1.19 -2.03
CA PRO A 180 1.71 -0.35 -3.22
C PRO A 180 2.21 1.07 -2.87
N ASP A 181 2.75 1.76 -3.86
CA ASP A 181 3.27 3.12 -3.75
C ASP A 181 4.31 3.30 -2.62
N ALA A 182 5.21 2.34 -2.52
CA ALA A 182 6.30 2.40 -1.55
C ALA A 182 7.25 3.56 -1.88
N PRO A 183 7.75 4.30 -0.85
CA PRO A 183 8.67 5.40 -1.06
C PRO A 183 10.01 4.91 -1.60
N LEU A 184 10.66 5.70 -2.48
CA LEU A 184 12.00 5.38 -2.97
C LEU A 184 13.07 5.50 -1.86
N ALA A 185 12.95 6.49 -0.99
CA ALA A 185 13.78 6.64 0.19
C ALA A 185 13.03 6.13 1.42
N VAL A 186 13.57 5.10 2.04
CA VAL A 186 12.94 4.41 3.17
C VAL A 186 13.38 5.06 4.48
N SER A 187 12.43 5.48 5.32
CA SER A 187 12.72 6.08 6.63
C SER A 187 12.51 5.07 7.78
N PRO A 188 13.19 5.26 8.92
CA PRO A 188 12.98 4.45 10.12
C PRO A 188 11.50 4.41 10.55
N ARG A 189 10.85 5.56 10.54
CA ARG A 189 9.43 5.67 10.88
C ARG A 189 8.52 4.81 9.98
N TYR A 190 8.81 4.76 8.69
CA TYR A 190 8.06 3.92 7.73
C TYR A 190 8.21 2.43 8.06
N LEU A 191 9.41 1.99 8.39
CA LEU A 191 9.70 0.60 8.75
C LEU A 191 9.14 0.21 10.12
N ASP A 192 9.32 1.07 11.12
CA ASP A 192 8.78 0.87 12.48
C ASP A 192 7.27 0.69 12.47
N ALA A 193 6.60 1.46 11.61
CA ALA A 193 5.15 1.40 11.43
C ALA A 193 4.66 0.02 10.96
N MET A 194 5.48 -0.69 10.18
CA MET A 194 5.18 -2.04 9.71
C MET A 194 5.77 -3.13 10.61
N GLY A 195 6.46 -2.75 11.70
CA GLY A 195 7.16 -3.68 12.58
C GLY A 195 8.30 -4.41 11.89
N VAL A 196 9.00 -3.76 10.95
CA VAL A 196 10.10 -4.36 10.21
C VAL A 196 11.32 -4.54 11.12
N HIS A 197 11.96 -5.70 11.00
CA HIS A 197 13.16 -6.08 11.74
C HIS A 197 14.39 -6.18 10.85
N VAL A 198 14.18 -6.44 9.55
CA VAL A 198 15.25 -6.63 8.57
C VAL A 198 14.84 -5.96 7.27
N VAL A 199 15.72 -5.16 6.70
CA VAL A 199 15.58 -4.63 5.35
C VAL A 199 16.57 -5.36 4.45
N CYS A 200 16.14 -5.75 3.25
CA CYS A 200 17.04 -6.39 2.28
C CYS A 200 16.88 -5.84 0.86
N HIS A 201 17.96 -5.88 0.10
CA HIS A 201 17.98 -5.53 -1.33
C HIS A 201 18.97 -6.42 -2.08
N ALA A 202 18.87 -6.45 -3.41
CA ALA A 202 19.87 -7.15 -4.23
C ALA A 202 21.24 -6.43 -4.16
N ASP A 203 22.33 -7.20 -4.22
CA ASP A 203 23.72 -6.72 -4.06
C ASP A 203 24.25 -5.89 -5.23
N GLU A 204 23.50 -5.73 -6.30
CA GLU A 204 23.85 -4.88 -7.46
C GLU A 204 23.59 -3.38 -7.25
N LEU A 205 23.10 -2.98 -6.08
CA LEU A 205 22.81 -1.59 -5.75
C LEU A 205 24.12 -0.80 -5.61
N ASP A 206 24.30 0.23 -6.43
CA ASP A 206 25.48 1.09 -6.32
C ASP A 206 25.48 1.90 -5.00
N PRO A 207 26.65 2.29 -4.47
CA PRO A 207 26.75 2.97 -3.17
C PRO A 207 25.93 4.26 -3.08
N ALA A 208 25.88 5.06 -4.13
CA ALA A 208 25.13 6.32 -4.12
C ALA A 208 23.60 6.08 -4.13
N ALA A 209 23.15 5.06 -4.86
CA ALA A 209 21.75 4.64 -4.82
C ALA A 209 21.39 4.08 -3.44
N ARG A 210 22.26 3.24 -2.84
CA ARG A 210 22.09 2.72 -1.49
C ARG A 210 21.94 3.83 -0.46
N ASP A 211 22.82 4.79 -0.47
CA ASP A 211 22.80 5.89 0.49
C ASP A 211 21.56 6.79 0.30
N ARG A 212 21.11 7.00 -0.93
CA ARG A 212 19.90 7.76 -1.24
C ARG A 212 18.61 7.03 -0.79
N MET A 213 18.55 5.71 -0.97
CA MET A 213 17.33 4.92 -0.70
C MET A 213 17.25 4.47 0.76
N TYR A 214 18.39 4.12 1.37
CA TYR A 214 18.45 3.44 2.66
C TYR A 214 19.35 4.15 3.68
N GLY A 215 19.98 5.28 3.34
CA GLY A 215 20.95 5.94 4.22
C GLY A 215 20.42 6.22 5.63
N GLU A 216 19.16 6.64 5.76
CA GLU A 216 18.55 6.95 7.06
C GLU A 216 18.36 5.71 7.96
N ILE A 217 18.27 4.52 7.38
CA ILE A 217 17.95 3.30 8.12
C ILE A 217 19.16 2.44 8.45
N LEU A 218 20.34 2.71 7.85
CA LEU A 218 21.53 1.88 8.01
C LEU A 218 21.96 1.72 9.48
N ALA A 219 21.77 2.76 10.30
CA ALA A 219 22.13 2.75 11.71
C ALA A 219 21.09 2.07 12.61
N THR A 220 19.85 1.96 12.18
CA THR A 220 18.72 1.48 13.00
C THR A 220 18.24 0.08 12.61
N HIS A 221 18.08 -0.16 11.32
CA HIS A 221 17.55 -1.44 10.78
C HIS A 221 18.63 -2.24 10.03
N GLY A 222 19.70 -1.57 9.55
CA GLY A 222 20.69 -2.17 8.66
C GLY A 222 20.11 -2.46 7.27
N LEU A 223 20.93 -3.04 6.42
CA LEU A 223 20.57 -3.48 5.07
C LEU A 223 21.28 -4.78 4.74
N GLU A 224 20.53 -5.85 4.59
CA GLU A 224 21.04 -7.15 4.15
C GLU A 224 21.09 -7.20 2.62
N LEU A 225 22.24 -7.53 2.06
CA LEU A 225 22.42 -7.64 0.62
C LEU A 225 22.29 -9.10 0.18
N ILE A 226 21.36 -9.35 -0.73
CA ILE A 226 21.06 -10.68 -1.29
C ILE A 226 21.71 -10.81 -2.66
N PRO A 227 22.42 -11.92 -2.96
CA PRO A 227 23.04 -12.13 -4.26
C PRO A 227 22.06 -12.02 -5.42
N TYR A 228 22.41 -11.20 -6.42
CA TYR A 228 21.61 -11.02 -7.61
C TYR A 228 21.52 -12.30 -8.44
N THR A 229 20.36 -12.61 -8.97
CA THR A 229 20.13 -13.76 -9.83
C THR A 229 20.53 -13.45 -11.26
N ARG A 230 21.66 -14.00 -11.71
CA ARG A 230 22.17 -13.81 -13.07
C ARG A 230 21.38 -14.63 -14.10
N GLY A 231 21.45 -14.21 -15.37
CA GLY A 231 20.87 -14.92 -16.51
C GLY A 231 19.41 -14.58 -16.82
N ILE A 232 18.80 -13.67 -16.04
CA ILE A 232 17.50 -13.10 -16.35
C ILE A 232 17.35 -11.72 -15.72
N SER A 233 16.90 -10.75 -16.49
CA SER A 233 16.57 -9.40 -16.04
C SER A 233 15.42 -8.82 -16.87
N THR A 234 14.75 -7.79 -16.37
CA THR A 234 13.74 -7.01 -17.12
C THR A 234 14.32 -6.52 -18.46
N ARG A 235 15.57 -6.04 -18.45
CA ARG A 235 16.26 -5.60 -19.67
C ARG A 235 16.41 -6.73 -20.69
N GLU A 236 16.93 -7.89 -20.28
CA GLU A 236 17.09 -9.05 -21.17
C GLU A 236 15.75 -9.56 -21.71
N LEU A 237 14.67 -9.51 -20.92
CA LEU A 237 13.33 -9.84 -21.40
C LEU A 237 12.85 -8.87 -22.48
N ARG A 238 13.02 -7.57 -22.26
CA ARG A 238 12.68 -6.54 -23.25
C ARG A 238 13.49 -6.72 -24.54
N GLU A 239 14.77 -6.97 -24.44
CA GLU A 239 15.64 -7.22 -25.60
C GLU A 239 15.20 -8.47 -26.39
N ARG A 240 14.84 -9.55 -25.69
CA ARG A 240 14.31 -10.78 -26.33
C ARG A 240 12.99 -10.54 -27.06
N VAL A 241 12.09 -9.77 -26.48
CA VAL A 241 10.80 -9.41 -27.11
C VAL A 241 11.04 -8.56 -28.37
N LEU A 242 11.89 -7.55 -28.27
CA LEU A 242 12.22 -6.67 -29.39
C LEU A 242 12.92 -7.42 -30.53
N ALA A 243 13.85 -8.33 -30.21
CA ALA A 243 14.52 -9.15 -31.20
C ALA A 243 13.55 -10.07 -31.98
N ARG A 244 12.60 -10.69 -31.26
CA ARG A 244 11.55 -11.52 -31.88
C ARG A 244 10.60 -10.70 -32.75
N ALA A 245 10.20 -9.52 -32.29
CA ALA A 245 9.33 -8.62 -33.06
C ALA A 245 10.01 -8.18 -34.38
N ARG A 246 11.31 -7.86 -34.35
CA ARG A 246 12.10 -7.49 -35.53
C ARG A 246 12.22 -8.69 -36.51
N ALA A 247 12.48 -9.88 -36.01
CA ALA A 247 12.57 -11.08 -36.82
C ALA A 247 11.23 -11.41 -37.52
N ALA A 248 10.11 -11.28 -36.79
CA ALA A 248 8.78 -11.49 -37.36
C ALA A 248 8.43 -10.43 -38.45
N GLY A 249 8.81 -9.16 -38.24
CA GLY A 249 8.61 -8.11 -39.26
C GLY A 249 9.43 -8.31 -40.54
N GLN A 250 10.56 -9.02 -40.47
CA GLN A 250 11.41 -9.32 -41.63
C GLN A 250 10.94 -10.57 -42.41
N SER A 251 10.17 -11.47 -41.77
CA SER A 251 9.69 -12.70 -42.41
C SER A 251 8.38 -12.58 -43.20
N GLY A 252 7.74 -11.40 -43.20
CA GLY A 252 6.59 -11.08 -44.06
C GLY A 252 5.30 -11.89 -43.83
N SER A 253 5.26 -12.76 -42.83
CA SER A 253 4.05 -13.53 -42.50
C SER A 253 3.32 -12.92 -41.28
N PRO A 254 2.00 -12.62 -41.38
CA PRO A 254 1.25 -12.14 -40.25
C PRO A 254 1.21 -13.18 -39.12
N PRO A 255 1.27 -12.78 -37.84
CA PRO A 255 1.16 -13.72 -36.74
C PRO A 255 -0.20 -14.41 -36.79
N THR A 256 -0.19 -15.73 -36.70
CA THR A 256 -1.41 -16.55 -36.57
C THR A 256 -2.14 -16.11 -35.27
N PRO A 257 -3.43 -15.73 -35.35
CA PRO A 257 -4.17 -15.35 -34.18
C PRO A 257 -4.26 -16.54 -33.21
N VAL A 258 -3.73 -16.40 -32.01
CA VAL A 258 -3.93 -17.37 -30.93
C VAL A 258 -5.42 -17.35 -30.59
N GLY A 259 -6.11 -18.44 -30.93
CA GLY A 259 -7.53 -18.61 -30.67
C GLY A 259 -7.81 -18.43 -29.18
N ARG A 260 -8.71 -17.50 -28.85
CA ARG A 260 -9.32 -17.43 -27.52
C ARG A 260 -10.14 -18.71 -27.34
N SER A 261 -9.63 -19.67 -26.58
CA SER A 261 -10.47 -20.73 -26.03
C SER A 261 -11.29 -20.12 -24.89
N ASN A 262 -12.55 -19.92 -25.16
CA ASN A 262 -13.58 -19.73 -24.13
C ASN A 262 -13.62 -20.98 -23.24
N GLN A 263 -13.32 -20.84 -21.98
CA GLN A 263 -13.91 -21.60 -20.88
C GLN A 263 -14.04 -20.70 -19.67
#